data_ec6e7fa390e7beb7d02a4fbd2d22dd6c
#
_entry.id   ec6e7fa390e7beb7d02a4fbd2d22dd6c
#
_cell.length_a   1.000
_cell.length_b   1.000
_cell.length_c   1.000
_cell.angle_alpha   90.00
_cell.angle_beta   90.00
_cell.angle_gamma   90.00
#
_symmetry.space_group_name_H-M   'P 1'
#
loop_
_entity.id
_entity.type
_entity.pdbx_description
1 polymer ?
#
loop_
_entity_poly.entity_id
_entity_poly.type
_entity_poly.pdbx_seq_one_letter_code
_entity_poly.pdbx_strand_id
1 'polypeptide(L)'
;MTYRELGQTGVKVSALGLGGSHIGTPKLSSAEAVRIIRAALDAGLNFMDNSWDYHKGESEKRLGRALKNGYRSKAFVMTKVDGRNKKEAARQLDESLKRLGLDEIDLLQHHEVIRFDDVDRVFAAGGAMEAFLAARKAGKIRFIGFTGHKDPEVHLHMLRTAQAHGFRFDTVQMPLNLLDTHYRSFEKKVLPELTAAGIGVLGMKSMGAGVILNSKALTPTECLTYALSLPTSVVITGIDSMKILKQAFQIGGSFKPLTTREMASLRAKSAAIAANGEYELFKTTSAFDSTASHPEWLGEESSRTQRLTAE
;
A
#
# COMPACT_ATOMS: atom_id res chain seq x y z
N MET A 1 -9.59 12.91 -14.34
CA MET A 1 -8.69 11.97 -13.65
C MET A 1 -7.91 11.19 -14.69
N THR A 2 -6.60 11.03 -14.52
CA THR A 2 -5.77 10.16 -15.38
C THR A 2 -5.92 8.71 -14.93
N TYR A 3 -6.06 7.78 -15.89
CA TYR A 3 -6.11 6.34 -15.62
C TYR A 3 -4.89 5.63 -16.21
N ARG A 4 -4.44 4.57 -15.54
CA ARG A 4 -3.28 3.78 -15.93
C ARG A 4 -3.61 2.29 -15.84
N GLU A 5 -2.92 1.48 -16.63
CA GLU A 5 -2.99 0.01 -16.51
C GLU A 5 -2.43 -0.43 -15.15
N LEU A 6 -3.10 -1.35 -14.49
CA LEU A 6 -2.62 -1.99 -13.27
C LEU A 6 -1.72 -3.18 -13.64
N GLY A 7 -0.47 -2.90 -14.01
CA GLY A 7 0.42 -3.92 -14.54
C GLY A 7 -0.18 -4.64 -15.74
N GLN A 8 -0.12 -5.96 -15.74
CA GLN A 8 -0.69 -6.84 -16.77
C GLN A 8 -2.06 -7.43 -16.39
N THR A 9 -2.78 -6.82 -15.44
CA THR A 9 -4.08 -7.32 -14.97
C THR A 9 -5.23 -7.09 -15.96
N GLY A 10 -5.05 -6.23 -16.96
CA GLY A 10 -6.10 -5.79 -17.87
C GLY A 10 -7.09 -4.79 -17.25
N VAL A 11 -6.81 -4.30 -16.04
CA VAL A 11 -7.67 -3.33 -15.33
C VAL A 11 -7.04 -1.94 -15.36
N LYS A 12 -7.85 -0.92 -15.66
CA LYS A 12 -7.47 0.50 -15.56
C LYS A 12 -7.90 1.08 -14.22
N VAL A 13 -6.97 1.73 -13.55
CA VAL A 13 -7.19 2.40 -12.26
C VAL A 13 -6.78 3.86 -12.33
N SER A 14 -7.34 4.69 -11.45
CA SER A 14 -6.94 6.09 -11.34
C SER A 14 -5.46 6.19 -10.90
N ALA A 15 -4.70 7.08 -11.53
CA ALA A 15 -3.30 7.32 -11.17
C ALA A 15 -3.10 7.78 -9.73
N LEU A 16 -4.16 8.34 -9.11
CA LEU A 16 -4.24 8.58 -7.67
C LEU A 16 -5.08 7.51 -6.99
N GLY A 17 -4.65 7.08 -5.79
CA GLY A 17 -5.38 6.21 -4.89
C GLY A 17 -5.65 6.90 -3.55
N LEU A 18 -6.79 6.57 -2.93
CA LEU A 18 -7.17 7.06 -1.61
C LEU A 18 -6.66 6.13 -0.53
N GLY A 19 -5.79 6.64 0.37
CA GLY A 19 -5.19 5.87 1.46
C GLY A 19 -6.12 5.73 2.66
N GLY A 20 -6.44 4.49 3.01
CA GLY A 20 -7.42 4.12 4.04
C GLY A 20 -7.00 4.45 5.47
N SER A 21 -5.70 4.46 5.78
CA SER A 21 -5.25 4.81 7.14
C SER A 21 -5.77 6.17 7.58
N HIS A 22 -5.78 7.18 6.71
CA HIS A 22 -6.30 8.51 7.00
C HIS A 22 -7.83 8.52 7.16
N ILE A 23 -8.53 7.68 6.40
CA ILE A 23 -9.99 7.54 6.47
C ILE A 23 -10.44 6.88 7.77
N GLY A 24 -9.64 5.98 8.33
CA GLY A 24 -9.93 5.28 9.60
C GLY A 24 -9.66 6.10 10.85
N THR A 25 -8.93 7.21 10.77
CA THR A 25 -8.47 7.97 11.94
C THR A 25 -9.62 8.36 12.89
N PRO A 26 -9.44 8.26 14.23
CA PRO A 26 -10.44 8.72 15.20
C PRO A 26 -10.77 10.22 15.12
N LYS A 27 -9.86 11.02 14.55
CA LYS A 27 -10.06 12.47 14.35
C LYS A 27 -11.10 12.80 13.28
N LEU A 28 -11.42 11.84 12.40
CA LEU A 28 -12.40 11.99 11.34
C LEU A 28 -13.69 11.26 11.72
N SER A 29 -14.84 11.93 11.62
CA SER A 29 -16.13 11.27 11.84
C SER A 29 -16.43 10.27 10.71
N SER A 30 -17.23 9.24 11.02
CA SER A 30 -17.62 8.26 10.00
C SER A 30 -18.43 8.90 8.86
N ALA A 31 -19.28 9.87 9.14
CA ALA A 31 -20.05 10.59 8.13
C ALA A 31 -19.14 11.37 7.18
N GLU A 32 -18.15 12.06 7.72
CA GLU A 32 -17.19 12.83 6.91
C GLU A 32 -16.30 11.90 6.09
N ALA A 33 -15.85 10.77 6.64
CA ALA A 33 -15.09 9.77 5.90
C ALA A 33 -15.88 9.22 4.71
N VAL A 34 -17.15 8.87 4.90
CA VAL A 34 -18.05 8.44 3.82
C VAL A 34 -18.22 9.53 2.77
N ARG A 35 -18.38 10.79 3.19
CA ARG A 35 -18.49 11.95 2.28
C ARG A 35 -17.23 12.10 1.42
N ILE A 36 -16.05 12.02 2.01
CA ILE A 36 -14.76 12.11 1.31
C ILE A 36 -14.63 10.98 0.29
N ILE A 37 -14.88 9.72 0.70
CA ILE A 37 -14.78 8.55 -0.18
C ILE A 37 -15.72 8.68 -1.37
N ARG A 38 -16.98 9.03 -1.15
CA ARG A 38 -17.97 9.19 -2.22
C ARG A 38 -17.62 10.34 -3.16
N ALA A 39 -17.19 11.48 -2.61
CA ALA A 39 -16.74 12.61 -3.43
C ALA A 39 -15.51 12.23 -4.29
N ALA A 40 -14.59 11.41 -3.76
CA ALA A 40 -13.46 10.90 -4.52
C ALA A 40 -13.93 10.01 -5.68
N LEU A 41 -14.82 9.05 -5.41
CA LEU A 41 -15.37 8.12 -6.41
C LEU A 41 -16.17 8.89 -7.50
N ASP A 42 -17.00 9.86 -7.12
CA ASP A 42 -17.78 10.67 -8.05
C ASP A 42 -16.89 11.54 -8.96
N ALA A 43 -15.72 11.94 -8.47
CA ALA A 43 -14.72 12.66 -9.25
C ALA A 43 -13.77 11.73 -10.04
N GLY A 44 -14.00 10.40 -10.02
CA GLY A 44 -13.28 9.42 -10.83
C GLY A 44 -12.00 8.86 -10.19
N LEU A 45 -11.73 9.11 -8.89
CA LEU A 45 -10.69 8.40 -8.17
C LEU A 45 -11.26 7.04 -7.77
N ASN A 46 -10.87 5.96 -8.46
CA ASN A 46 -11.46 4.65 -8.25
C ASN A 46 -10.64 3.71 -7.35
N PHE A 47 -9.36 3.98 -7.09
CA PHE A 47 -8.50 3.08 -6.31
C PHE A 47 -8.60 3.37 -4.81
N MET A 48 -9.15 2.41 -4.04
CA MET A 48 -9.37 2.49 -2.60
C MET A 48 -8.41 1.55 -1.88
N ASP A 49 -7.37 2.13 -1.26
CA ASP A 49 -6.40 1.39 -0.44
C ASP A 49 -6.92 1.23 0.99
N ASN A 50 -6.87 0.02 1.54
CA ASN A 50 -7.21 -0.25 2.92
C ASN A 50 -6.28 -1.31 3.54
N SER A 51 -6.51 -1.67 4.80
CA SER A 51 -5.87 -2.77 5.51
C SER A 51 -6.74 -3.26 6.66
N TRP A 52 -6.63 -4.55 6.97
CA TRP A 52 -7.33 -5.22 8.07
C TRP A 52 -7.04 -4.56 9.42
N ASP A 53 -5.79 -4.13 9.65
CA ASP A 53 -5.31 -3.55 10.90
C ASP A 53 -5.68 -2.06 11.07
N TYR A 54 -5.93 -1.33 9.98
CA TYR A 54 -6.11 0.12 10.04
C TYR A 54 -7.21 0.54 11.00
N HIS A 55 -6.77 1.14 12.13
CA HIS A 55 -7.64 1.59 13.22
C HIS A 55 -8.59 0.49 13.71
N LYS A 56 -8.07 -0.73 13.91
CA LYS A 56 -8.84 -1.89 14.38
C LYS A 56 -10.03 -2.20 13.47
N GLY A 57 -9.83 -2.04 12.15
CA GLY A 57 -10.83 -2.29 11.12
C GLY A 57 -11.85 -1.18 10.89
N GLU A 58 -11.75 -0.04 11.58
CA GLU A 58 -12.69 1.07 11.37
C GLU A 58 -12.57 1.67 9.96
N SER A 59 -11.37 1.65 9.37
CA SER A 59 -11.16 2.10 7.99
C SER A 59 -11.97 1.26 7.00
N GLU A 60 -11.93 -0.08 7.11
CA GLU A 60 -12.72 -0.97 6.26
C GLU A 60 -14.22 -0.79 6.46
N LYS A 61 -14.69 -0.62 7.71
CA LYS A 61 -16.11 -0.36 7.99
C LYS A 61 -16.61 0.94 7.35
N ARG A 62 -15.79 2.01 7.37
CA ARG A 62 -16.13 3.29 6.74
C ARG A 62 -16.17 3.18 5.22
N LEU A 63 -15.21 2.48 4.63
CA LEU A 63 -15.21 2.17 3.21
C LEU A 63 -16.46 1.35 2.83
N GLY A 64 -16.76 0.27 3.56
CA GLY A 64 -17.96 -0.54 3.32
C GLY A 64 -19.27 0.27 3.35
N ARG A 65 -19.39 1.22 4.30
CA ARG A 65 -20.53 2.15 4.32
C ARG A 65 -20.60 3.05 3.08
N ALA A 66 -19.43 3.52 2.61
CA ALA A 66 -19.35 4.39 1.44
C ALA A 66 -19.71 3.65 0.15
N LEU A 67 -19.38 2.36 0.05
CA LEU A 67 -19.61 1.52 -1.13
C LEU A 67 -21.07 1.11 -1.36
N LYS A 68 -21.95 1.33 -0.37
CA LYS A 68 -23.39 1.06 -0.53
C LYS A 68 -24.04 1.93 -1.60
N ASN A 69 -25.25 1.53 -2.03
CA ASN A 69 -26.08 2.27 -2.98
C ASN A 69 -25.38 2.48 -4.36
N GLY A 70 -24.78 1.40 -4.88
CA GLY A 70 -24.18 1.39 -6.21
C GLY A 70 -22.73 1.91 -6.29
N TYR A 71 -22.15 2.42 -5.20
CA TYR A 71 -20.78 2.94 -5.23
C TYR A 71 -19.71 1.85 -5.42
N ARG A 72 -20.00 0.57 -5.05
CA ARG A 72 -19.05 -0.55 -5.26
C ARG A 72 -18.63 -0.66 -6.72
N SER A 73 -19.52 -0.45 -7.68
CA SER A 73 -19.22 -0.54 -9.10
C SER A 73 -18.25 0.53 -9.61
N LYS A 74 -18.08 1.63 -8.86
CA LYS A 74 -17.13 2.71 -9.19
C LYS A 74 -15.75 2.49 -8.57
N ALA A 75 -15.58 1.51 -7.66
CA ALA A 75 -14.38 1.35 -6.85
C ALA A 75 -13.60 0.11 -7.24
N PHE A 76 -12.27 0.25 -7.33
CA PHE A 76 -11.32 -0.84 -7.21
C PHE A 76 -10.88 -0.92 -5.75
N VAL A 77 -11.28 -1.98 -5.05
CA VAL A 77 -11.09 -2.13 -3.61
C VAL A 77 -9.87 -2.99 -3.34
N MET A 78 -8.93 -2.45 -2.60
CA MET A 78 -7.76 -3.16 -2.11
C MET A 78 -7.78 -3.20 -0.58
N THR A 79 -7.43 -4.34 0.00
CA THR A 79 -7.08 -4.46 1.43
C THR A 79 -5.86 -5.35 1.62
N LYS A 80 -5.38 -5.43 2.85
CA LYS A 80 -4.15 -6.14 3.21
C LYS A 80 -4.39 -6.94 4.47
N VAL A 81 -3.68 -8.05 4.63
CA VAL A 81 -3.70 -8.87 5.84
C VAL A 81 -2.29 -9.14 6.35
N ASP A 82 -2.15 -9.23 7.66
CA ASP A 82 -0.87 -9.39 8.35
C ASP A 82 -0.48 -10.85 8.59
N GLY A 83 -1.45 -11.76 8.56
CA GLY A 83 -1.24 -13.18 8.81
C GLY A 83 -0.17 -13.78 7.90
N ARG A 84 0.79 -14.51 8.49
CA ARG A 84 1.86 -15.20 7.77
C ARG A 84 1.59 -16.69 7.58
N ASN A 85 0.65 -17.26 8.35
CA ASN A 85 0.18 -18.62 8.12
C ASN A 85 -1.21 -18.61 7.45
N LYS A 86 -1.59 -19.76 6.89
CA LYS A 86 -2.84 -19.97 6.14
C LYS A 86 -4.08 -19.65 6.97
N LYS A 87 -4.12 -20.12 8.23
CA LYS A 87 -5.26 -19.96 9.11
C LYS A 87 -5.53 -18.50 9.44
N GLU A 88 -4.49 -17.80 9.83
CA GLU A 88 -4.59 -16.40 10.24
C GLU A 88 -4.89 -15.48 9.04
N ALA A 89 -4.20 -15.68 7.91
CA ALA A 89 -4.48 -14.92 6.70
C ALA A 89 -5.92 -15.10 6.20
N ALA A 90 -6.44 -16.33 6.24
CA ALA A 90 -7.83 -16.61 5.87
C ALA A 90 -8.82 -15.94 6.83
N ARG A 91 -8.57 -16.01 8.15
CA ARG A 91 -9.40 -15.37 9.17
C ARG A 91 -9.47 -13.85 8.98
N GLN A 92 -8.32 -13.21 8.77
CA GLN A 92 -8.25 -11.75 8.56
C GLN A 92 -8.95 -11.34 7.25
N LEU A 93 -8.82 -12.12 6.18
CA LEU A 93 -9.56 -11.88 4.94
C LEU A 93 -11.08 -11.96 5.14
N ASP A 94 -11.58 -13.00 5.83
CA ASP A 94 -13.01 -13.15 6.09
C ASP A 94 -13.55 -12.00 6.96
N GLU A 95 -12.77 -11.53 7.92
CA GLU A 95 -13.12 -10.32 8.69
C GLU A 95 -13.15 -9.07 7.83
N SER A 96 -12.18 -8.90 6.91
CA SER A 96 -12.14 -7.77 5.96
C SER A 96 -13.36 -7.77 5.05
N LEU A 97 -13.72 -8.92 4.46
CA LEU A 97 -14.93 -9.06 3.64
C LEU A 97 -16.18 -8.66 4.43
N LYS A 98 -16.31 -9.16 5.68
CA LYS A 98 -17.43 -8.81 6.57
C LYS A 98 -17.48 -7.30 6.88
N ARG A 99 -16.35 -6.68 7.21
CA ARG A 99 -16.28 -5.24 7.54
C ARG A 99 -16.60 -4.35 6.34
N LEU A 100 -16.13 -4.76 5.16
CA LEU A 100 -16.41 -4.10 3.89
C LEU A 100 -17.84 -4.34 3.40
N GLY A 101 -18.47 -5.45 3.82
CA GLY A 101 -19.78 -5.88 3.33
C GLY A 101 -19.72 -6.30 1.87
N LEU A 102 -18.67 -7.02 1.48
CA LEU A 102 -18.40 -7.46 0.13
C LEU A 102 -18.20 -8.98 0.09
N ASP A 103 -18.55 -9.60 -1.03
CA ASP A 103 -18.26 -11.01 -1.32
C ASP A 103 -16.91 -11.17 -2.04
N GLU A 104 -16.46 -10.11 -2.74
CA GLU A 104 -15.18 -10.07 -3.48
C GLU A 104 -14.43 -8.75 -3.25
N ILE A 105 -13.13 -8.86 -3.00
CA ILE A 105 -12.16 -7.77 -2.97
C ILE A 105 -11.32 -7.83 -4.25
N ASP A 106 -11.08 -6.68 -4.90
CA ASP A 106 -10.32 -6.66 -6.15
C ASP A 106 -8.86 -7.06 -5.97
N LEU A 107 -8.18 -6.56 -4.93
CA LEU A 107 -6.77 -6.84 -4.66
C LEU A 107 -6.55 -7.12 -3.17
N LEU A 108 -5.95 -8.28 -2.87
CA LEU A 108 -5.47 -8.61 -1.53
C LEU A 108 -3.94 -8.59 -1.50
N GLN A 109 -3.37 -7.95 -0.48
CA GLN A 109 -1.92 -7.88 -0.30
C GLN A 109 -1.46 -8.51 1.02
N HIS A 110 -0.30 -9.18 1.00
CA HIS A 110 0.47 -9.43 2.22
C HIS A 110 0.97 -8.09 2.75
N HIS A 111 0.56 -7.74 3.98
CA HIS A 111 0.87 -6.46 4.61
C HIS A 111 2.21 -6.49 5.32
N GLU A 112 2.92 -5.35 5.32
CA GLU A 112 4.15 -5.15 6.10
C GLU A 112 5.17 -6.32 5.98
N VAL A 113 5.47 -6.76 4.76
CA VAL A 113 6.59 -7.68 4.52
C VAL A 113 7.88 -6.88 4.70
N ILE A 114 8.39 -6.88 5.94
CA ILE A 114 9.48 -6.00 6.39
C ILE A 114 10.71 -6.77 6.88
N ARG A 115 10.61 -8.10 7.00
CA ARG A 115 11.67 -9.03 7.41
C ARG A 115 11.81 -10.15 6.39
N PHE A 116 12.99 -10.74 6.28
CA PHE A 116 13.21 -11.92 5.44
C PHE A 116 12.36 -13.11 5.92
N ASP A 117 12.24 -13.29 7.23
CA ASP A 117 11.38 -14.32 7.85
C ASP A 117 9.89 -14.18 7.44
N ASP A 118 9.41 -12.96 7.23
CA ASP A 118 8.03 -12.75 6.72
C ASP A 118 7.84 -13.45 5.36
N VAL A 119 8.86 -13.39 4.49
CA VAL A 119 8.83 -14.01 3.16
C VAL A 119 8.82 -15.53 3.28
N ASP A 120 9.74 -16.07 4.08
CA ASP A 120 9.88 -17.52 4.28
C ASP A 120 8.58 -18.12 4.83
N ARG A 121 7.95 -17.46 5.81
CA ARG A 121 6.67 -17.89 6.39
C ARG A 121 5.51 -17.81 5.41
N VAL A 122 5.46 -16.79 4.57
CA VAL A 122 4.40 -16.65 3.55
C VAL A 122 4.39 -17.81 2.57
N PHE A 123 5.59 -18.30 2.16
CA PHE A 123 5.73 -19.36 1.17
C PHE A 123 5.96 -20.76 1.77
N ALA A 124 6.08 -20.89 3.08
CA ALA A 124 6.18 -22.19 3.75
C ALA A 124 4.91 -23.05 3.54
N ALA A 125 5.04 -24.35 3.76
CA ALA A 125 3.88 -25.24 3.85
C ALA A 125 2.92 -24.75 4.95
N GLY A 126 1.65 -24.56 4.64
CA GLY A 126 0.69 -23.93 5.54
C GLY A 126 0.86 -22.42 5.68
N GLY A 127 1.66 -21.79 4.83
CA GLY A 127 1.87 -20.34 4.78
C GLY A 127 0.70 -19.54 4.21
N ALA A 128 0.78 -18.24 4.36
CA ALA A 128 -0.31 -17.34 3.96
C ALA A 128 -0.60 -17.38 2.46
N MET A 129 0.39 -17.69 1.62
CA MET A 129 0.20 -17.80 0.17
C MET A 129 -0.84 -18.86 -0.20
N GLU A 130 -0.92 -19.98 0.54
CA GLU A 130 -1.96 -20.99 0.32
C GLU A 130 -3.38 -20.44 0.55
N ALA A 131 -3.56 -19.59 1.56
CA ALA A 131 -4.84 -18.93 1.82
C ALA A 131 -5.22 -17.98 0.67
N PHE A 132 -4.27 -17.20 0.17
CA PHE A 132 -4.49 -16.27 -0.93
C PHE A 132 -4.87 -17.00 -2.22
N LEU A 133 -4.17 -18.08 -2.56
CA LEU A 133 -4.50 -18.90 -3.73
C LEU A 133 -5.88 -19.57 -3.60
N ALA A 134 -6.20 -20.07 -2.41
CA ALA A 134 -7.52 -20.64 -2.14
C ALA A 134 -8.64 -19.57 -2.24
N ALA A 135 -8.41 -18.38 -1.71
CA ALA A 135 -9.36 -17.25 -1.78
C ALA A 135 -9.58 -16.80 -3.23
N ARG A 136 -8.52 -16.72 -4.05
CA ARG A 136 -8.62 -16.40 -5.48
C ARG A 136 -9.42 -17.47 -6.23
N LYS A 137 -9.13 -18.75 -5.97
CA LYS A 137 -9.90 -19.87 -6.57
C LYS A 137 -11.37 -19.85 -6.18
N ALA A 138 -11.69 -19.42 -4.94
CA ALA A 138 -13.05 -19.29 -4.44
C ALA A 138 -13.79 -18.00 -4.89
N GLY A 139 -13.14 -17.13 -5.66
CA GLY A 139 -13.72 -15.85 -6.12
C GLY A 139 -13.83 -14.78 -5.03
N LYS A 140 -13.19 -14.96 -3.88
CA LYS A 140 -13.15 -13.94 -2.80
C LYS A 140 -12.22 -12.78 -3.11
N ILE A 141 -11.21 -13.02 -3.94
CA ILE A 141 -10.24 -12.01 -4.40
C ILE A 141 -9.92 -12.23 -5.88
N ARG A 142 -9.58 -11.14 -6.59
CA ARG A 142 -9.19 -11.20 -8.01
C ARG A 142 -7.67 -11.23 -8.17
N PHE A 143 -6.98 -10.32 -7.53
CA PHE A 143 -5.54 -10.09 -7.67
C PHE A 143 -4.81 -10.24 -6.34
N ILE A 144 -3.52 -10.59 -6.44
CA ILE A 144 -2.65 -10.82 -5.30
C ILE A 144 -1.42 -9.93 -5.40
N GLY A 145 -1.10 -9.23 -4.31
CA GLY A 145 0.09 -8.40 -4.19
C GLY A 145 0.74 -8.49 -2.81
N PHE A 146 1.75 -7.66 -2.61
CA PHE A 146 2.35 -7.47 -1.30
C PHE A 146 2.80 -6.02 -1.11
N THR A 147 3.03 -5.65 0.14
CA THR A 147 3.58 -4.35 0.54
C THR A 147 4.58 -4.49 1.67
N GLY A 148 5.51 -3.59 1.69
CA GLY A 148 6.47 -3.37 2.77
C GLY A 148 7.07 -1.97 2.61
N HIS A 149 7.89 -1.58 3.58
CA HIS A 149 8.41 -0.21 3.57
C HIS A 149 9.82 -0.08 4.15
N LYS A 150 10.35 -1.15 4.73
CA LYS A 150 11.57 -1.13 5.56
C LYS A 150 12.85 -1.18 4.73
N ASP A 151 12.93 -2.17 3.85
CA ASP A 151 14.13 -2.44 3.08
C ASP A 151 13.79 -2.98 1.68
N PRO A 152 14.34 -2.41 0.62
CA PRO A 152 14.17 -2.91 -0.74
C PRO A 152 14.67 -4.34 -0.94
N GLU A 153 15.66 -4.80 -0.17
CA GLU A 153 16.17 -6.18 -0.28
C GLU A 153 15.14 -7.22 0.14
N VAL A 154 14.28 -6.91 1.11
CA VAL A 154 13.15 -7.77 1.48
C VAL A 154 12.16 -7.90 0.32
N HIS A 155 11.88 -6.80 -0.40
CA HIS A 155 11.03 -6.84 -1.59
C HIS A 155 11.65 -7.70 -2.70
N LEU A 156 12.93 -7.55 -2.97
CA LEU A 156 13.64 -8.37 -3.96
C LEU A 156 13.65 -9.83 -3.56
N HIS A 157 13.81 -10.14 -2.27
CA HIS A 157 13.70 -11.50 -1.75
C HIS A 157 12.30 -12.07 -1.98
N MET A 158 11.24 -11.31 -1.67
CA MET A 158 9.85 -11.72 -1.91
C MET A 158 9.57 -12.04 -3.38
N LEU A 159 10.09 -11.23 -4.30
CA LEU A 159 9.95 -11.45 -5.74
C LEU A 159 10.68 -12.72 -6.20
N ARG A 160 11.93 -12.92 -5.75
CA ARG A 160 12.73 -14.13 -6.08
C ARG A 160 12.09 -15.39 -5.51
N THR A 161 11.62 -15.35 -4.28
CA THR A 161 10.95 -16.50 -3.63
C THR A 161 9.65 -16.84 -4.36
N ALA A 162 8.85 -15.84 -4.72
CA ALA A 162 7.64 -16.07 -5.51
C ALA A 162 7.97 -16.74 -6.85
N GLN A 163 8.98 -16.26 -7.57
CA GLN A 163 9.41 -16.84 -8.83
C GLN A 163 9.88 -18.31 -8.65
N ALA A 164 10.63 -18.60 -7.60
CA ALA A 164 11.06 -19.97 -7.28
C ALA A 164 9.87 -20.92 -7.01
N HIS A 165 8.76 -20.39 -6.50
CA HIS A 165 7.50 -21.10 -6.33
C HIS A 165 6.58 -21.09 -7.56
N GLY A 166 7.05 -20.61 -8.73
CA GLY A 166 6.26 -20.51 -9.95
C GLY A 166 5.13 -19.49 -9.88
N PHE A 167 5.25 -18.49 -9.00
CA PHE A 167 4.23 -17.45 -8.81
C PHE A 167 4.76 -16.07 -9.21
N ARG A 168 3.88 -15.25 -9.77
CA ARG A 168 4.12 -13.83 -10.05
C ARG A 168 3.02 -13.00 -9.40
N PHE A 169 3.40 -12.01 -8.60
CA PHE A 169 2.48 -11.04 -8.03
C PHE A 169 1.86 -10.16 -9.13
N ASP A 170 0.59 -9.80 -8.95
CA ASP A 170 -0.10 -8.85 -9.83
C ASP A 170 0.33 -7.41 -9.53
N THR A 171 0.58 -7.09 -8.26
CA THR A 171 1.00 -5.76 -7.82
C THR A 171 2.02 -5.81 -6.68
N VAL A 172 2.82 -4.74 -6.57
CA VAL A 172 3.70 -4.48 -5.41
C VAL A 172 3.54 -3.04 -4.97
N GLN A 173 3.32 -2.86 -3.65
CA GLN A 173 3.19 -1.54 -3.03
C GLN A 173 4.44 -1.23 -2.22
N MET A 174 5.03 -0.06 -2.45
CA MET A 174 6.29 0.36 -1.80
C MET A 174 6.39 1.88 -1.68
N PRO A 175 7.24 2.39 -0.77
CA PRO A 175 7.52 3.82 -0.70
C PRO A 175 8.14 4.33 -2.00
N LEU A 176 7.56 5.38 -2.55
CA LEU A 176 8.12 6.11 -3.70
C LEU A 176 7.94 7.61 -3.45
N ASN A 177 9.02 8.29 -3.16
CA ASN A 177 9.04 9.71 -2.83
C ASN A 177 10.38 10.35 -3.22
N LEU A 178 10.48 11.68 -3.11
CA LEU A 178 11.68 12.44 -3.49
C LEU A 178 12.95 12.08 -2.70
N LEU A 179 12.82 11.54 -1.49
CA LEU A 179 13.96 11.19 -0.64
C LEU A 179 14.44 9.77 -0.88
N ASP A 180 13.55 8.90 -1.36
CA ASP A 180 13.83 7.47 -1.55
C ASP A 180 15.08 7.22 -2.40
N THR A 181 15.32 8.05 -3.43
CA THR A 181 16.50 7.90 -4.32
C THR A 181 17.84 8.03 -3.61
N HIS A 182 17.88 8.57 -2.39
CA HIS A 182 19.10 8.88 -1.66
C HIS A 182 19.44 7.88 -0.56
N TYR A 183 18.43 7.14 -0.05
CA TYR A 183 18.62 6.24 1.08
C TYR A 183 17.79 4.96 0.93
N ARG A 184 18.43 3.77 0.91
CA ARG A 184 17.77 2.45 0.77
C ARG A 184 16.65 2.48 -0.26
N SER A 185 17.01 2.80 -1.50
CA SER A 185 16.08 3.20 -2.56
C SER A 185 15.28 2.04 -3.13
N PHE A 186 13.97 2.07 -2.97
CA PHE A 186 13.02 1.23 -3.70
C PHE A 186 12.94 1.62 -5.17
N GLU A 187 13.03 2.92 -5.47
CA GLU A 187 13.02 3.43 -6.85
C GLU A 187 14.18 2.88 -7.68
N LYS A 188 15.39 2.79 -7.08
CA LYS A 188 16.58 2.32 -7.81
C LYS A 188 16.68 0.81 -7.88
N LYS A 189 16.20 0.08 -6.85
CA LYS A 189 16.43 -1.35 -6.73
C LYS A 189 15.22 -2.19 -7.14
N VAL A 190 14.01 -1.82 -6.72
CA VAL A 190 12.80 -2.63 -6.90
C VAL A 190 11.99 -2.20 -8.11
N LEU A 191 11.84 -0.89 -8.33
CA LEU A 191 11.01 -0.35 -9.42
C LEU A 191 11.41 -0.88 -10.81
N PRO A 192 12.70 -0.98 -11.19
CA PRO A 192 13.10 -1.53 -12.49
C PRO A 192 12.67 -2.99 -12.66
N GLU A 193 12.81 -3.82 -11.63
CA GLU A 193 12.41 -5.24 -11.65
C GLU A 193 10.90 -5.39 -11.87
N LEU A 194 10.09 -4.60 -11.16
CA LEU A 194 8.64 -4.61 -11.30
C LEU A 194 8.21 -4.19 -12.70
N THR A 195 8.82 -3.13 -13.23
CA THR A 195 8.53 -2.59 -14.56
C THR A 195 8.87 -3.61 -15.63
N ALA A 196 10.03 -4.25 -15.55
CA ALA A 196 10.47 -5.28 -16.49
C ALA A 196 9.55 -6.51 -16.45
N ALA A 197 9.06 -6.90 -15.26
CA ALA A 197 8.15 -8.03 -15.09
C ALA A 197 6.68 -7.70 -15.40
N GLY A 198 6.34 -6.45 -15.70
CA GLY A 198 4.96 -6.00 -15.95
C GLY A 198 4.06 -6.10 -14.71
N ILE A 199 4.64 -6.00 -13.51
CA ILE A 199 3.93 -6.01 -12.23
C ILE A 199 3.42 -4.59 -11.95
N GLY A 200 2.17 -4.46 -11.50
CA GLY A 200 1.57 -3.17 -11.18
C GLY A 200 2.26 -2.50 -9.98
N VAL A 201 2.77 -1.30 -10.19
CA VAL A 201 3.51 -0.55 -9.15
C VAL A 201 2.56 0.39 -8.41
N LEU A 202 2.42 0.17 -7.10
CA LEU A 202 1.63 1.03 -6.21
C LEU A 202 2.61 1.86 -5.35
N GLY A 203 2.75 3.15 -5.68
CA GLY A 203 3.56 4.07 -4.88
C GLY A 203 2.80 4.51 -3.64
N MET A 204 3.45 4.50 -2.50
CA MET A 204 2.91 5.04 -1.24
C MET A 204 3.93 5.96 -0.55
N LYS A 205 3.49 6.62 0.52
CA LYS A 205 4.35 7.48 1.36
C LYS A 205 5.08 8.57 0.55
N SER A 206 4.41 9.11 -0.48
CA SER A 206 4.94 10.21 -1.32
C SER A 206 5.36 11.45 -0.50
N MET A 207 4.77 11.64 0.69
CA MET A 207 5.12 12.69 1.65
C MET A 207 5.61 12.12 3.00
N GLY A 208 6.01 10.83 3.05
CA GLY A 208 6.51 10.18 4.28
C GLY A 208 5.53 10.24 5.45
N ALA A 209 4.23 10.07 5.21
CA ALA A 209 3.16 10.31 6.20
C ALA A 209 3.15 11.75 6.74
N GLY A 210 3.55 12.73 5.95
CA GLY A 210 3.66 14.15 6.31
C GLY A 210 5.02 14.56 6.87
N VAL A 211 5.86 13.62 7.29
CA VAL A 211 7.17 13.89 7.92
C VAL A 211 8.11 14.64 6.97
N ILE A 212 8.11 14.29 5.68
CA ILE A 212 8.95 14.98 4.65
C ILE A 212 8.64 16.48 4.60
N LEU A 213 7.40 16.88 4.79
CA LEU A 213 7.00 18.28 4.75
C LEU A 213 7.52 19.10 5.95
N ASN A 214 7.87 18.43 7.06
CA ASN A 214 8.48 19.08 8.23
C ASN A 214 9.87 19.66 7.91
N SER A 215 10.53 19.14 6.89
CA SER A 215 11.80 19.70 6.40
C SER A 215 11.68 21.12 5.84
N LYS A 216 10.45 21.55 5.47
CA LYS A 216 10.12 22.81 4.78
C LYS A 216 10.85 22.99 3.43
N ALA A 217 11.62 22.01 3.00
CA ALA A 217 12.36 22.05 1.73
C ALA A 217 11.49 21.67 0.52
N LEU A 218 10.44 20.89 0.75
CA LEU A 218 9.58 20.34 -0.30
C LEU A 218 8.12 20.68 -0.07
N THR A 219 7.38 20.86 -1.16
CA THR A 219 5.94 21.10 -1.14
C THR A 219 5.13 19.82 -1.45
N PRO A 220 3.86 19.74 -1.01
CA PRO A 220 2.99 18.62 -1.38
C PRO A 220 2.88 18.42 -2.90
N THR A 221 2.87 19.50 -3.68
CA THR A 221 2.82 19.45 -5.15
C THR A 221 4.07 18.79 -5.72
N GLU A 222 5.26 19.21 -5.30
CA GLU A 222 6.52 18.59 -5.75
C GLU A 222 6.56 17.10 -5.42
N CYS A 223 6.23 16.74 -4.17
CA CYS A 223 6.23 15.34 -3.71
C CYS A 223 5.26 14.46 -4.52
N LEU A 224 4.01 14.90 -4.70
CA LEU A 224 3.00 14.10 -5.38
C LEU A 224 3.25 14.04 -6.89
N THR A 225 3.64 15.17 -7.52
CA THR A 225 3.98 15.21 -8.95
C THR A 225 5.19 14.34 -9.27
N TYR A 226 6.20 14.33 -8.39
CA TYR A 226 7.35 13.44 -8.53
C TYR A 226 6.92 11.97 -8.53
N ALA A 227 6.20 11.53 -7.51
CA ALA A 227 5.73 10.15 -7.40
C ALA A 227 4.85 9.74 -8.59
N LEU A 228 3.97 10.62 -9.05
CA LEU A 228 3.15 10.42 -10.24
C LEU A 228 3.98 10.35 -11.54
N SER A 229 5.17 10.95 -11.59
CA SER A 229 6.06 10.94 -12.76
C SER A 229 6.87 9.65 -12.89
N LEU A 230 6.93 8.84 -11.82
CA LEU A 230 7.51 7.51 -11.87
C LEU A 230 6.59 6.54 -12.64
N PRO A 231 7.08 5.41 -13.13
CA PRO A 231 6.28 4.40 -13.83
C PRO A 231 5.40 3.61 -12.84
N THR A 232 4.52 4.33 -12.15
CA THR A 232 3.53 3.79 -11.21
C THR A 232 2.19 3.54 -11.90
N SER A 233 1.48 2.48 -11.50
CA SER A 233 0.05 2.32 -11.85
C SER A 233 -0.81 3.26 -11.00
N VAL A 234 -0.49 3.38 -9.70
CA VAL A 234 -1.22 4.22 -8.73
C VAL A 234 -0.23 4.87 -7.78
N VAL A 235 -0.47 6.11 -7.39
CA VAL A 235 0.15 6.77 -6.23
C VAL A 235 -0.91 6.95 -5.15
N ILE A 236 -0.77 6.22 -4.06
CA ILE A 236 -1.68 6.26 -2.92
C ILE A 236 -1.31 7.44 -2.04
N THR A 237 -2.27 8.33 -1.79
CA THR A 237 -2.07 9.52 -0.96
C THR A 237 -3.07 9.57 0.20
N GLY A 238 -2.64 10.16 1.32
CA GLY A 238 -3.48 10.37 2.50
C GLY A 238 -4.46 11.53 2.26
N ILE A 239 -5.74 11.27 2.50
CA ILE A 239 -6.82 12.26 2.36
C ILE A 239 -7.72 12.15 3.60
N ASP A 240 -7.67 13.16 4.46
CA ASP A 240 -8.41 13.23 5.72
C ASP A 240 -9.42 14.40 5.76
N SER A 241 -9.53 15.16 4.70
CA SER A 241 -10.46 16.29 4.59
C SER A 241 -10.81 16.61 3.15
N MET A 242 -11.94 17.26 2.93
CA MET A 242 -12.35 17.75 1.61
C MET A 242 -11.35 18.76 1.02
N LYS A 243 -10.63 19.50 1.87
CA LYS A 243 -9.56 20.42 1.45
C LYS A 243 -8.40 19.64 0.82
N ILE A 244 -7.93 18.58 1.48
CA ILE A 244 -6.85 17.71 0.98
C ILE A 244 -7.31 16.93 -0.26
N LEU A 245 -8.55 16.44 -0.29
CA LEU A 245 -9.13 15.82 -1.48
C LEU A 245 -9.06 16.77 -2.68
N LYS A 246 -9.52 18.02 -2.51
CA LYS A 246 -9.49 19.04 -3.56
C LYS A 246 -8.06 19.33 -4.04
N GLN A 247 -7.10 19.44 -3.12
CA GLN A 247 -5.68 19.63 -3.44
C GLN A 247 -5.12 18.42 -4.25
N ALA A 248 -5.40 17.20 -3.84
CA ALA A 248 -4.96 16.01 -4.56
C ALA A 248 -5.53 15.96 -5.99
N PHE A 249 -6.80 16.33 -6.16
CA PHE A 249 -7.42 16.45 -7.48
C PHE A 249 -6.82 17.56 -8.34
N GLN A 250 -6.49 18.70 -7.76
CA GLN A 250 -5.83 19.81 -8.50
C GLN A 250 -4.46 19.34 -9.03
N ILE A 251 -3.70 18.59 -8.22
CA ILE A 251 -2.39 18.07 -8.65
C ILE A 251 -2.58 16.96 -9.69
N GLY A 252 -3.38 15.94 -9.38
CA GLY A 252 -3.53 14.75 -10.22
C GLY A 252 -4.38 14.97 -11.48
N GLY A 253 -5.32 15.90 -11.46
CA GLY A 253 -6.22 16.21 -12.59
C GLY A 253 -5.55 17.01 -13.70
N SER A 254 -4.59 17.87 -13.35
CA SER A 254 -3.78 18.67 -14.29
C SER A 254 -2.37 18.09 -14.47
N PHE A 255 -2.13 16.88 -13.96
CA PHE A 255 -0.82 16.24 -13.96
C PHE A 255 -0.24 16.11 -15.38
N LYS A 256 0.98 16.58 -15.52
CA LYS A 256 1.88 16.29 -16.65
C LYS A 256 3.15 15.68 -16.09
N PRO A 257 3.65 14.58 -16.69
CA PRO A 257 4.91 13.98 -16.25
C PRO A 257 6.04 15.01 -16.27
N LEU A 258 6.85 14.99 -15.22
CA LEU A 258 8.07 15.80 -15.16
C LEU A 258 9.07 15.31 -16.21
N THR A 259 9.77 16.25 -16.83
CA THR A 259 10.91 15.96 -17.70
C THR A 259 12.07 15.39 -16.88
N THR A 260 13.00 14.71 -17.55
CA THR A 260 14.23 14.18 -16.90
C THR A 260 15.00 15.28 -16.17
N ARG A 261 15.04 16.52 -16.72
CA ARG A 261 15.70 17.65 -16.10
C ARG A 261 15.00 18.12 -14.83
N GLU A 262 13.66 18.18 -14.84
CA GLU A 262 12.86 18.54 -13.65
C GLU A 262 12.97 17.48 -12.55
N MET A 263 12.92 16.19 -12.90
CA MET A 263 13.17 15.10 -11.97
C MET A 263 14.57 15.21 -11.33
N ALA A 264 15.61 15.45 -12.14
CA ALA A 264 16.97 15.64 -11.63
C ALA A 264 17.07 16.85 -10.70
N SER A 265 16.42 17.97 -11.04
CA SER A 265 16.40 19.18 -10.22
C SER A 265 15.75 18.95 -8.86
N LEU A 266 14.61 18.23 -8.83
CA LEU A 266 13.93 17.89 -7.57
C LEU A 266 14.75 16.92 -6.71
N ARG A 267 15.41 15.94 -7.32
CA ARG A 267 16.34 15.05 -6.59
C ARG A 267 17.51 15.83 -5.99
N ALA A 268 18.13 16.75 -6.75
CA ALA A 268 19.19 17.61 -6.23
C ALA A 268 18.71 18.49 -5.06
N LYS A 269 17.50 19.05 -5.16
CA LYS A 269 16.87 19.83 -4.08
C LYS A 269 16.67 19.03 -2.81
N SER A 270 16.32 17.74 -2.92
CA SER A 270 16.07 16.87 -1.77
C SER A 270 17.32 16.21 -1.17
N ALA A 271 18.45 16.22 -1.88
CA ALA A 271 19.67 15.49 -1.50
C ALA A 271 20.18 15.85 -0.10
N ALA A 272 20.17 17.13 0.26
CA ALA A 272 20.70 17.61 1.55
C ALA A 272 19.92 17.09 2.77
N ILE A 273 18.61 16.78 2.59
CA ILE A 273 17.73 16.31 3.68
C ILE A 273 17.48 14.81 3.64
N ALA A 274 18.03 14.09 2.66
CA ALA A 274 17.67 12.70 2.39
C ALA A 274 18.77 11.68 2.71
N ALA A 275 20.01 12.11 2.89
CA ALA A 275 21.20 11.24 2.88
C ALA A 275 21.21 10.15 3.96
N ASN A 276 20.58 10.40 5.12
CA ASN A 276 20.55 9.48 6.27
C ASN A 276 19.17 8.86 6.55
N GLY A 277 18.15 9.16 5.73
CA GLY A 277 16.80 8.67 5.93
C GLY A 277 16.03 9.32 7.08
N GLU A 278 16.48 10.47 7.60
CA GLU A 278 15.89 11.16 8.76
C GLU A 278 14.39 11.43 8.60
N TYR A 279 13.94 11.79 7.41
CA TYR A 279 12.53 12.07 7.11
C TYR A 279 11.76 10.84 6.58
N GLU A 280 12.41 9.68 6.50
CA GLU A 280 11.81 8.42 6.09
C GLU A 280 11.74 7.45 7.30
N LEU A 281 11.03 7.87 8.35
CA LEU A 281 10.91 7.15 9.63
C LEU A 281 10.45 5.70 9.46
N PHE A 282 9.71 5.39 8.42
CA PHE A 282 9.29 4.03 8.07
C PHE A 282 10.46 3.12 7.66
N LYS A 283 11.61 3.68 7.23
CA LYS A 283 12.85 2.92 6.97
C LYS A 283 13.74 2.83 8.21
N THR A 284 13.79 3.89 9.03
CA THR A 284 14.83 4.10 10.05
C THR A 284 14.36 3.79 11.47
N THR A 285 13.05 3.73 11.73
CA THR A 285 12.48 3.48 13.07
C THR A 285 11.45 2.36 13.02
N SER A 286 11.00 1.88 14.18
CA SER A 286 9.89 0.93 14.30
C SER A 286 8.50 1.60 14.40
N ALA A 287 8.41 2.92 14.29
CA ALA A 287 7.16 3.67 14.48
C ALA A 287 6.05 3.30 13.47
N PHE A 288 6.42 2.65 12.35
CA PHE A 288 5.50 2.21 11.30
C PHE A 288 5.41 0.68 11.18
N ASP A 289 6.04 -0.05 12.09
CA ASP A 289 6.11 -1.51 12.07
C ASP A 289 5.00 -2.09 12.95
N SER A 290 3.76 -2.05 12.50
CA SER A 290 2.59 -2.52 13.27
C SER A 290 2.72 -4.00 13.63
N THR A 291 3.22 -4.82 12.70
CA THR A 291 3.43 -6.25 12.90
C THR A 291 4.57 -6.58 13.86
N ALA A 292 5.49 -5.64 14.13
CA ALA A 292 6.50 -5.78 15.17
C ALA A 292 5.94 -5.44 16.55
N SER A 293 5.00 -4.48 16.60
CA SER A 293 4.29 -4.11 17.83
C SER A 293 3.19 -5.10 18.20
N HIS A 294 2.68 -5.86 17.22
CA HIS A 294 1.59 -6.82 17.31
C HIS A 294 1.95 -8.15 16.64
N PRO A 295 2.93 -8.89 17.18
CA PRO A 295 3.40 -10.14 16.58
C PRO A 295 2.28 -11.21 16.52
N GLU A 296 1.28 -11.13 17.39
CA GLU A 296 0.11 -12.00 17.39
C GLU A 296 -0.71 -11.92 16.09
N TRP A 297 -0.63 -10.80 15.36
CA TRP A 297 -1.31 -10.64 14.07
C TRP A 297 -0.72 -11.51 12.96
N LEU A 298 0.55 -11.91 13.11
CA LEU A 298 1.22 -12.78 12.16
C LEU A 298 0.77 -14.25 12.25
N GLY A 299 0.02 -14.62 13.30
CA GLY A 299 -0.36 -15.98 13.65
C GLY A 299 0.77 -16.70 14.41
N GLU A 300 0.48 -17.79 15.06
CA GLU A 300 1.25 -18.60 16.01
C GLU A 300 2.60 -18.04 16.47
N GLU A 301 2.80 -17.97 17.77
CA GLU A 301 4.09 -17.68 18.38
C GLU A 301 5.19 -18.50 17.73
N SER A 302 6.35 -17.89 17.50
CA SER A 302 7.50 -18.62 16.99
C SER A 302 7.75 -19.82 17.90
N SER A 303 8.22 -20.93 17.34
CA SER A 303 8.60 -22.13 18.11
C SER A 303 9.61 -21.86 19.22
N ARG A 304 10.29 -20.70 19.17
CA ARG A 304 11.18 -20.20 20.22
C ARG A 304 10.38 -19.58 21.39
N THR A 305 9.36 -18.80 21.11
CA THR A 305 8.48 -18.19 22.14
C THR A 305 7.67 -19.27 22.84
N GLN A 306 7.15 -20.26 22.11
CA GLN A 306 6.46 -21.41 22.69
C GLN A 306 7.36 -22.23 23.64
N ARG A 307 8.66 -22.38 23.33
CA ARG A 307 9.61 -23.05 24.23
C ARG A 307 9.93 -22.25 25.48
N LEU A 308 9.96 -20.93 25.40
CA LEU A 308 10.25 -20.04 26.54
C LEU A 308 9.03 -19.81 27.46
N THR A 309 7.81 -20.06 26.98
CA THR A 309 6.58 -19.95 27.77
C THR A 309 6.08 -21.29 28.31
N ALA A 310 6.71 -22.41 27.91
CA ALA A 310 6.38 -23.75 28.40
C ALA A 310 7.22 -24.20 29.63
N GLU A 311 8.15 -23.37 30.10
CA GLU A 311 8.90 -23.52 31.37
C GLU A 311 8.25 -22.69 32.49
#